data_2c8dde38bc551b043c347ad9e7d1ac4d
#
_entry.id   2c8dde38bc551b043c347ad9e7d1ac4d
#
_cell.length_a   1.000
_cell.length_b   1.000
_cell.length_c   1.000
_cell.angle_alpha   90.00
_cell.angle_beta   90.00
_cell.angle_gamma   90.00
#
_symmetry.space_group_name_H-M   'P 1'
#
loop_
_entity.id
_entity.type
_entity.pdbx_description
1 polymer ?
#
loop_
_entity_poly.entity_id
_entity_poly.type
_entity_poly.pdbx_seq_one_letter_code
_entity_poly.pdbx_strand_id
1 'polypeptide(L)'
;TSRGLGDVYKRQLTDELKDLKGDADAVYAREITYNAEDLVPVLACPSQVDNIKPVTELAGTAVDQVFIGSCTNGRLEDLQCAAAILKGKKVAPFVKLIVTPASRKIYKEALADGTLETLVEAGAIVTHPGCGLCCGRTGGILTDGEVVVATNNRNFLGRMGTSKVKIFLASPATAAASAIAGKIVEA
;
A
#
# COMPACT_ATOMS: atom_id res chain seq x y z
N THR A 1 -8.39 -0.24 -4.26
CA THR A 1 -9.13 0.93 -4.70
C THR A 1 -8.16 2.07 -4.94
N SER A 2 -8.01 2.52 -6.19
CA SER A 2 -7.36 3.80 -6.42
C SER A 2 -8.16 4.84 -5.64
N ARG A 3 -7.57 5.39 -4.58
CA ARG A 3 -8.17 6.56 -3.93
C ARG A 3 -8.28 7.62 -5.01
N GLY A 4 -9.49 7.96 -5.40
CA GLY A 4 -9.72 8.98 -6.41
C GLY A 4 -9.09 10.30 -5.99
N LEU A 5 -8.78 11.16 -6.94
CA LEU A 5 -8.28 12.52 -6.69
C LEU A 5 -9.07 13.24 -5.58
N GLY A 6 -10.37 12.96 -5.43
CA GLY A 6 -11.21 13.50 -4.37
C GLY A 6 -10.75 13.16 -2.94
N ASP A 7 -10.15 12.00 -2.70
CA ASP A 7 -9.66 11.62 -1.37
C ASP A 7 -8.35 12.34 -1.02
N VAL A 8 -7.49 12.57 -2.01
CA VAL A 8 -6.27 13.37 -1.83
C VAL A 8 -6.63 14.82 -1.51
N TYR A 9 -7.61 15.39 -2.19
CA TYR A 9 -8.07 16.74 -1.94
C TYR A 9 -8.78 16.90 -0.60
N LYS A 10 -9.63 15.96 -0.19
CA LYS A 10 -10.32 16.01 1.11
C LYS A 10 -9.36 16.09 2.29
N ARG A 11 -8.18 15.49 2.20
CA ARG A 11 -7.16 15.55 3.27
C ARG A 11 -6.37 16.86 3.28
N GLN A 12 -6.43 17.65 2.20
CA GLN A 12 -5.73 18.91 2.06
C GLN A 12 -6.68 20.12 2.10
N LEU A 13 -8.00 19.88 2.14
CA LEU A 13 -8.99 20.94 2.11
C LEU A 13 -8.97 21.72 3.43
N THR A 14 -8.71 23.02 3.33
CA THR A 14 -9.05 24.01 4.34
C THR A 14 -10.57 24.07 4.51
N ASP A 15 -11.05 24.62 5.61
CA ASP A 15 -12.50 24.73 5.88
C ASP A 15 -13.27 25.41 4.72
N GLU A 16 -12.62 26.33 4.02
CA GLU A 16 -13.15 27.04 2.85
C GLU A 16 -13.45 26.14 1.63
N LEU A 17 -12.81 24.97 1.56
CA LEU A 17 -12.93 24.05 0.42
C LEU A 17 -13.80 22.82 0.72
N LYS A 18 -14.29 22.66 1.95
CA LYS A 18 -15.13 21.51 2.36
C LYS A 18 -16.46 21.45 1.60
N ASP A 19 -16.93 22.59 1.14
CA ASP A 19 -18.21 22.73 0.43
C ASP A 19 -18.09 22.68 -1.10
N LEU A 20 -16.89 22.41 -1.64
CA LEU A 20 -16.74 22.21 -3.09
C LEU A 20 -17.55 20.98 -3.54
N LYS A 21 -18.62 21.25 -4.24
CA LYS A 21 -19.52 20.26 -4.85
C LYS A 21 -19.69 20.59 -6.32
N GLY A 22 -20.14 19.62 -7.10
CA GLY A 22 -20.65 19.90 -8.44
C GLY A 22 -21.86 20.83 -8.38
N ASP A 23 -22.09 21.60 -9.42
CA ASP A 23 -23.24 22.51 -9.50
C ASP A 23 -24.54 21.71 -9.36
N ALA A 24 -25.58 22.32 -8.80
CA ALA A 24 -26.84 21.65 -8.53
C ALA A 24 -27.56 21.18 -9.81
N ASP A 25 -27.26 21.81 -10.93
CA ASP A 25 -27.78 21.51 -12.27
C ASP A 25 -26.76 20.77 -13.16
N ALA A 26 -25.67 20.26 -12.59
CA ALA A 26 -24.66 19.48 -13.32
C ALA A 26 -25.28 18.25 -13.97
N VAL A 27 -25.08 18.09 -15.27
CA VAL A 27 -25.52 16.92 -16.03
C VAL A 27 -24.38 15.92 -16.12
N TYR A 28 -24.59 14.73 -15.52
CA TYR A 28 -23.59 13.67 -15.53
C TYR A 28 -23.83 12.70 -16.70
N ALA A 29 -22.77 12.30 -17.38
CA ALA A 29 -22.84 11.34 -18.45
C ALA A 29 -23.28 9.94 -17.96
N ARG A 30 -22.99 9.64 -16.68
CA ARG A 30 -23.37 8.39 -16.04
C ARG A 30 -23.36 8.55 -14.52
N GLU A 31 -24.34 7.98 -13.85
CA GLU A 31 -24.37 7.81 -12.40
C GLU A 31 -24.23 6.32 -12.05
N ILE A 32 -23.37 6.02 -11.09
CA ILE A 32 -23.14 4.65 -10.63
C ILE A 32 -23.20 4.66 -9.10
N THR A 33 -24.07 3.83 -8.56
CA THR A 33 -24.22 3.64 -7.12
C THR A 33 -23.59 2.31 -6.70
N TYR A 34 -22.72 2.36 -5.69
CA TYR A 34 -22.16 1.17 -5.04
C TYR A 34 -22.61 1.11 -3.59
N ASN A 35 -23.04 -0.07 -3.14
CA ASN A 35 -23.25 -0.31 -1.74
C ASN A 35 -21.88 -0.60 -1.08
N ALA A 36 -21.51 0.19 -0.06
CA ALA A 36 -20.23 0.02 0.62
C ALA A 36 -20.07 -1.33 1.33
N GLU A 37 -21.17 -1.92 1.75
CA GLU A 37 -21.21 -3.24 2.41
C GLU A 37 -20.83 -4.40 1.47
N ASP A 38 -21.01 -4.21 0.16
CA ASP A 38 -20.67 -5.21 -0.86
C ASP A 38 -19.19 -5.17 -1.29
N LEU A 39 -18.42 -4.20 -0.78
CA LEU A 39 -17.02 -4.03 -1.14
C LEU A 39 -16.14 -5.02 -0.35
N VAL A 40 -15.43 -5.87 -1.07
CA VAL A 40 -14.47 -6.81 -0.49
C VAL A 40 -13.03 -6.32 -0.71
N PRO A 41 -12.06 -6.71 0.15
CA PRO A 41 -10.66 -6.42 -0.08
C PRO A 41 -10.16 -7.02 -1.40
N VAL A 42 -9.47 -6.19 -2.19
CA VAL A 42 -8.97 -6.58 -3.51
C VAL A 42 -7.50 -6.26 -3.67
N LEU A 43 -6.82 -6.99 -4.57
CA LEU A 43 -5.49 -6.66 -5.05
C LEU A 43 -5.52 -6.39 -6.55
N ALA A 44 -4.66 -5.45 -6.99
CA ALA A 44 -4.33 -5.36 -8.41
C ALA A 44 -3.23 -6.38 -8.73
N CYS A 45 -3.56 -7.33 -9.58
CA CYS A 45 -2.66 -8.39 -10.02
C CYS A 45 -1.62 -7.88 -11.03
N PRO A 46 -0.48 -8.59 -11.19
CA PRO A 46 0.47 -8.27 -12.26
C PRO A 46 -0.20 -8.32 -13.65
N SER A 47 0.08 -7.44 -14.59
CA SER A 47 1.00 -6.31 -14.59
C SER A 47 0.26 -5.01 -14.91
N GLN A 48 -0.99 -4.91 -14.52
CA GLN A 48 -1.91 -3.80 -14.79
C GLN A 48 -2.68 -3.45 -13.52
N VAL A 49 -2.91 -2.16 -13.31
CA VAL A 49 -3.57 -1.66 -12.07
C VAL A 49 -5.07 -1.96 -12.02
N ASP A 50 -5.68 -2.23 -13.15
CA ASP A 50 -7.11 -2.58 -13.32
C ASP A 50 -7.37 -4.10 -13.38
N ASN A 51 -6.32 -4.92 -13.33
CA ASN A 51 -6.44 -6.37 -13.17
C ASN A 51 -6.74 -6.73 -11.71
N ILE A 52 -7.95 -6.45 -11.28
CA ILE A 52 -8.36 -6.53 -9.88
C ILE A 52 -8.99 -7.88 -9.57
N LYS A 53 -8.56 -8.49 -8.46
CA LYS A 53 -9.17 -9.72 -7.90
C LYS A 53 -9.38 -9.61 -6.40
N PRO A 54 -10.45 -10.24 -5.87
CA PRO A 54 -10.60 -10.42 -4.43
C PRO A 54 -9.38 -11.09 -3.80
N VAL A 55 -9.04 -10.67 -2.58
CA VAL A 55 -7.92 -11.27 -1.80
C VAL A 55 -8.11 -12.77 -1.66
N THR A 56 -9.35 -13.22 -1.47
CA THR A 56 -9.72 -14.63 -1.29
C THR A 56 -9.33 -15.52 -2.47
N GLU A 57 -9.37 -15.00 -3.70
CA GLU A 57 -8.95 -15.75 -4.89
C GLU A 57 -7.42 -15.92 -4.98
N LEU A 58 -6.66 -15.04 -4.32
CA LEU A 58 -5.20 -15.02 -4.34
C LEU A 58 -4.59 -15.59 -3.07
N ALA A 59 -5.42 -15.92 -2.09
CA ALA A 59 -5.00 -16.42 -0.78
C ALA A 59 -4.09 -17.64 -0.93
N GLY A 60 -3.00 -17.64 -0.14
CA GLY A 60 -2.00 -18.71 -0.20
C GLY A 60 -0.87 -18.50 -1.21
N THR A 61 -0.93 -17.51 -2.09
CA THR A 61 0.19 -17.16 -2.97
C THR A 61 1.40 -16.74 -2.12
N ALA A 62 2.52 -17.45 -2.24
CA ALA A 62 3.74 -17.14 -1.50
C ALA A 62 4.28 -15.75 -1.84
N VAL A 63 4.85 -15.08 -0.84
CA VAL A 63 5.37 -13.71 -0.95
C VAL A 63 6.82 -13.68 -0.48
N ASP A 64 7.71 -13.16 -1.33
CA ASP A 64 9.14 -13.00 -1.01
C ASP A 64 9.43 -11.64 -0.37
N GLN A 65 8.66 -10.62 -0.75
CA GLN A 65 8.86 -9.27 -0.25
C GLN A 65 7.54 -8.51 -0.10
N VAL A 66 7.49 -7.65 0.90
CA VAL A 66 6.40 -6.70 1.10
C VAL A 66 6.98 -5.29 1.12
N PHE A 67 6.33 -4.38 0.39
CA PHE A 67 6.69 -2.96 0.36
C PHE A 67 5.52 -2.09 0.80
N ILE A 68 5.72 -1.36 1.90
CA ILE A 68 4.71 -0.42 2.43
C ILE A 68 5.27 0.99 2.34
N GLY A 69 4.55 1.89 1.67
CA GLY A 69 4.94 3.28 1.67
C GLY A 69 4.99 3.95 0.32
N SER A 70 6.05 4.74 0.11
CA SER A 70 6.25 5.72 -0.96
C SER A 70 5.37 6.99 -0.81
N CYS A 71 5.34 7.83 -1.84
CA CYS A 71 4.70 9.15 -1.78
C CYS A 71 3.18 9.11 -1.57
N THR A 72 2.51 8.02 -1.90
CA THR A 72 1.04 7.89 -1.82
C THR A 72 0.56 7.12 -0.60
N ASN A 73 1.13 5.97 -0.32
CA ASN A 73 0.70 5.08 0.76
C ASN A 73 1.78 4.90 1.85
N GLY A 74 2.61 5.91 2.06
CA GLY A 74 3.54 6.05 3.17
C GLY A 74 3.18 7.21 4.08
N ARG A 75 1.90 7.59 4.14
CA ARG A 75 1.38 8.61 5.04
C ARG A 75 1.30 8.05 6.46
N LEU A 76 1.15 8.92 7.45
CA LEU A 76 1.16 8.50 8.84
C LEU A 76 0.10 7.43 9.12
N GLU A 77 -1.12 7.65 8.65
CA GLU A 77 -2.23 6.70 8.82
C GLU A 77 -2.02 5.35 8.12
N ASP A 78 -1.31 5.31 6.98
CA ASP A 78 -0.96 4.06 6.29
C ASP A 78 0.06 3.27 7.12
N LEU A 79 1.06 3.95 7.68
CA LEU A 79 2.08 3.34 8.55
C LEU A 79 1.46 2.87 9.87
N GLN A 80 0.58 3.66 10.47
CA GLN A 80 -0.15 3.30 11.69
C GLN A 80 -1.06 2.08 11.47
N CYS A 81 -1.76 2.01 10.33
CA CYS A 81 -2.56 0.86 9.95
C CYS A 81 -1.72 -0.41 9.89
N ALA A 82 -0.57 -0.36 9.20
CA ALA A 82 0.35 -1.49 9.13
C ALA A 82 0.93 -1.86 10.50
N ALA A 83 1.35 -0.86 11.29
CA ALA A 83 1.89 -1.07 12.63
C ALA A 83 0.87 -1.71 13.58
N ALA A 84 -0.40 -1.32 13.52
CA ALA A 84 -1.45 -1.93 14.33
C ALA A 84 -1.60 -3.45 14.09
N ILE A 85 -1.45 -3.88 12.83
CA ILE A 85 -1.52 -5.29 12.45
C ILE A 85 -0.24 -6.05 12.87
N LEU A 86 0.92 -5.39 12.74
CA LEU A 86 2.24 -5.96 13.04
C LEU A 86 2.57 -5.97 14.54
N LYS A 87 1.87 -5.20 15.35
CA LYS A 87 2.15 -5.04 16.79
C LYS A 87 2.18 -6.38 17.50
N GLY A 88 3.31 -6.67 18.15
CA GLY A 88 3.55 -7.93 18.87
C GLY A 88 3.71 -9.16 17.99
N LYS A 89 3.77 -8.99 16.67
CA LYS A 89 3.99 -10.07 15.70
C LYS A 89 5.33 -9.90 14.99
N LYS A 90 5.77 -10.92 14.28
CA LYS A 90 6.99 -10.89 13.47
C LYS A 90 6.67 -11.16 12.01
N VAL A 91 7.42 -10.50 11.15
CA VAL A 91 7.43 -10.79 9.71
C VAL A 91 7.93 -12.22 9.50
N ALA A 92 7.36 -12.95 8.55
CA ALA A 92 7.80 -14.31 8.22
C ALA A 92 9.30 -14.32 7.90
N PRO A 93 10.08 -15.32 8.38
CA PRO A 93 11.56 -15.29 8.33
C PRO A 93 12.16 -15.15 6.92
N PHE A 94 11.42 -15.57 5.90
CA PHE A 94 11.85 -15.51 4.49
C PHE A 94 11.28 -14.31 3.74
N VAL A 95 10.49 -13.45 4.39
CA VAL A 95 9.90 -12.24 3.78
C VAL A 95 10.71 -11.00 4.15
N LYS A 96 11.07 -10.21 3.17
CA LYS A 96 11.62 -8.87 3.38
C LYS A 96 10.49 -7.84 3.46
N LEU A 97 10.24 -7.26 4.62
CA LEU A 97 9.33 -6.11 4.77
C LEU A 97 10.12 -4.81 4.70
N ILE A 98 9.87 -4.01 3.66
CA ILE A 98 10.48 -2.70 3.48
C ILE A 98 9.42 -1.62 3.65
N VAL A 99 9.72 -0.63 4.48
CA VAL A 99 8.82 0.50 4.76
C VAL A 99 9.50 1.81 4.39
N THR A 100 8.83 2.63 3.57
CA THR A 100 9.33 3.94 3.14
C THR A 100 8.30 5.03 3.44
N PRO A 101 8.51 5.86 4.47
CA PRO A 101 7.64 6.99 4.77
C PRO A 101 7.60 8.01 3.62
N ALA A 102 6.46 8.68 3.41
CA ALA A 102 6.29 9.59 2.28
C ALA A 102 7.09 10.90 2.38
N SER A 103 7.41 11.35 3.59
CA SER A 103 8.16 12.60 3.81
C SER A 103 8.90 12.59 5.15
N ARG A 104 9.86 13.52 5.30
CA ARG A 104 10.57 13.72 6.58
C ARG A 104 9.63 14.12 7.72
N LYS A 105 8.56 14.86 7.42
CA LYS A 105 7.56 15.22 8.41
C LYS A 105 6.89 13.95 8.95
N ILE A 106 6.35 13.13 8.08
CA ILE A 106 5.70 11.85 8.44
C ILE A 106 6.68 10.91 9.15
N TYR A 107 7.94 10.83 8.68
CA TYR A 107 8.97 10.04 9.36
C TYR A 107 9.13 10.46 10.83
N LYS A 108 9.21 11.77 11.09
CA LYS A 108 9.35 12.31 12.45
C LYS A 108 8.11 12.06 13.30
N GLU A 109 6.92 12.23 12.74
CA GLU A 109 5.66 11.96 13.42
C GLU A 109 5.53 10.48 13.79
N ALA A 110 5.80 9.58 12.85
CA ALA A 110 5.76 8.14 13.06
C ALA A 110 6.87 7.63 14.01
N LEU A 111 7.99 8.36 14.13
CA LEU A 111 9.00 8.08 15.14
C LEU A 111 8.53 8.52 16.53
N ALA A 112 7.89 9.69 16.62
CA ALA A 112 7.45 10.27 17.89
C ALA A 112 6.27 9.52 18.52
N ASP A 113 5.39 8.93 17.71
CA ASP A 113 4.21 8.18 18.20
C ASP A 113 4.45 6.67 18.39
N GLY A 114 5.70 6.17 18.14
CA GLY A 114 6.06 4.75 18.30
C GLY A 114 5.68 3.86 17.12
N THR A 115 5.11 4.42 16.05
CA THR A 115 4.75 3.66 14.83
C THR A 115 5.98 2.99 14.21
N LEU A 116 7.09 3.74 14.03
CA LEU A 116 8.32 3.17 13.46
C LEU A 116 8.97 2.14 14.37
N GLU A 117 8.93 2.34 15.69
CA GLU A 117 9.42 1.36 16.66
C GLU A 117 8.70 0.02 16.47
N THR A 118 7.36 0.04 16.44
CA THR A 118 6.52 -1.15 16.22
C THR A 118 6.87 -1.86 14.92
N LEU A 119 7.07 -1.12 13.84
CA LEU A 119 7.43 -1.68 12.52
C LEU A 119 8.81 -2.34 12.56
N VAL A 120 9.80 -1.70 13.17
CA VAL A 120 11.17 -2.23 13.32
C VAL A 120 11.17 -3.46 14.22
N GLU A 121 10.45 -3.43 15.34
CA GLU A 121 10.29 -4.59 16.22
C GLU A 121 9.68 -5.79 15.51
N ALA A 122 8.74 -5.56 14.59
CA ALA A 122 8.18 -6.64 13.77
C ALA A 122 9.18 -7.23 12.75
N GLY A 123 10.29 -6.54 12.48
CA GLY A 123 11.33 -6.97 11.53
C GLY A 123 11.33 -6.18 10.22
N ALA A 124 10.66 -5.03 10.17
CA ALA A 124 10.67 -4.17 8.98
C ALA A 124 12.01 -3.41 8.84
N ILE A 125 12.43 -3.26 7.59
CA ILE A 125 13.53 -2.36 7.19
C ILE A 125 12.89 -1.00 6.87
N VAL A 126 13.07 -0.02 7.76
CA VAL A 126 12.58 1.34 7.53
C VAL A 126 13.65 2.14 6.79
N THR A 127 13.27 2.70 5.64
CA THR A 127 14.17 3.50 4.82
C THR A 127 13.94 5.00 4.99
N HIS A 128 14.86 5.82 4.46
CA HIS A 128 14.63 7.26 4.36
C HIS A 128 13.41 7.57 3.48
N PRO A 129 12.70 8.66 3.78
CA PRO A 129 11.56 9.11 2.97
C PRO A 129 11.91 9.34 1.50
N GLY A 130 11.03 8.86 0.61
CA GLY A 130 11.24 8.99 -0.82
C GLY A 130 10.38 8.03 -1.64
N CYS A 131 10.80 7.76 -2.86
CA CYS A 131 10.15 6.74 -3.69
C CYS A 131 10.48 5.31 -3.24
N GLY A 132 11.64 5.11 -2.59
CA GLY A 132 12.08 3.79 -2.16
C GLY A 132 12.07 2.78 -3.30
N LEU A 133 11.60 1.59 -3.01
CA LEU A 133 11.49 0.50 -3.98
C LEU A 133 10.45 0.76 -5.09
N CYS A 134 9.50 1.68 -4.89
CA CYS A 134 8.44 1.96 -5.86
C CYS A 134 8.94 2.22 -7.30
N CYS A 135 10.15 2.72 -7.47
CA CYS A 135 10.75 2.98 -8.78
C CYS A 135 11.84 1.95 -9.18
N GLY A 136 12.06 0.91 -8.38
CA GLY A 136 13.02 -0.14 -8.67
C GLY A 136 14.49 0.32 -8.73
N ARG A 137 14.84 1.38 -7.98
CA ARG A 137 16.19 1.98 -8.03
C ARG A 137 16.95 1.94 -6.71
N THR A 138 16.26 1.65 -5.61
CA THR A 138 16.86 1.66 -4.28
C THR A 138 16.29 0.53 -3.43
N GLY A 139 17.13 -0.10 -2.62
CA GLY A 139 16.84 -1.08 -1.58
C GLY A 139 15.76 -2.13 -1.90
N GLY A 140 16.11 -3.38 -1.91
CA GLY A 140 15.14 -4.47 -2.10
C GLY A 140 14.68 -4.70 -3.53
N ILE A 141 15.48 -4.32 -4.53
CA ILE A 141 15.19 -4.59 -5.94
C ILE A 141 15.03 -6.10 -6.13
N LEU A 142 13.93 -6.49 -6.77
CA LEU A 142 13.55 -7.89 -6.93
C LEU A 142 14.19 -8.52 -8.18
N THR A 143 14.39 -9.82 -8.10
CA THR A 143 14.95 -10.64 -9.17
C THR A 143 13.89 -11.54 -9.83
N ASP A 144 14.31 -12.34 -10.80
CA ASP A 144 13.44 -13.21 -11.57
C ASP A 144 12.64 -14.17 -10.68
N GLY A 145 11.32 -14.15 -10.86
CA GLY A 145 10.39 -15.07 -10.19
C GLY A 145 9.90 -14.60 -8.81
N GLU A 146 10.52 -13.56 -8.21
CA GLU A 146 10.08 -13.05 -6.91
C GLU A 146 8.69 -12.43 -6.98
N VAL A 147 7.95 -12.60 -5.88
CA VAL A 147 6.59 -12.08 -5.67
C VAL A 147 6.63 -10.99 -4.62
N VAL A 148 6.09 -9.82 -4.94
CA VAL A 148 5.97 -8.70 -4.01
C VAL A 148 4.53 -8.25 -3.86
N VAL A 149 4.12 -8.02 -2.60
CA VAL A 149 2.89 -7.28 -2.25
C VAL A 149 3.29 -5.87 -1.86
N ALA A 150 2.73 -4.88 -2.55
CA ALA A 150 3.16 -3.49 -2.41
C ALA A 150 1.98 -2.52 -2.31
N THR A 151 2.19 -1.42 -1.60
CA THR A 151 1.16 -0.38 -1.43
C THR A 151 1.34 0.81 -2.38
N ASN A 152 2.33 0.75 -3.29
CA ASN A 152 2.55 1.78 -4.30
C ASN A 152 1.49 1.76 -5.42
N ASN A 153 1.64 2.62 -6.44
CA ASN A 153 0.59 2.86 -7.45
C ASN A 153 0.81 2.16 -8.78
N ARG A 154 1.89 1.41 -8.95
CA ARG A 154 2.31 0.85 -10.24
C ARG A 154 2.83 -0.56 -10.07
N ASN A 155 2.37 -1.45 -10.96
CA ASN A 155 2.76 -2.87 -10.96
C ASN A 155 3.12 -3.40 -12.36
N PHE A 156 3.42 -2.51 -13.31
CA PHE A 156 3.80 -2.93 -14.65
C PHE A 156 5.19 -3.61 -14.67
N LEU A 157 5.45 -4.36 -15.72
CA LEU A 157 6.67 -5.15 -15.90
C LEU A 157 7.94 -4.30 -15.73
N GLY A 158 8.90 -4.82 -14.98
CA GLY A 158 10.19 -4.17 -14.72
C GLY A 158 10.13 -3.00 -13.74
N ARG A 159 8.98 -2.73 -13.10
CA ARG A 159 8.83 -1.57 -12.22
C ARG A 159 9.68 -1.65 -10.95
N MET A 160 9.83 -2.83 -10.36
CA MET A 160 10.52 -3.04 -9.08
C MET A 160 11.71 -4.00 -9.19
N GLY A 161 12.17 -4.25 -10.40
CA GLY A 161 13.27 -5.18 -10.68
C GLY A 161 13.21 -5.68 -12.10
N THR A 162 13.33 -7.00 -12.30
CA THR A 162 13.24 -7.61 -13.63
C THR A 162 11.80 -7.67 -14.14
N SER A 163 11.61 -7.91 -15.43
CA SER A 163 10.27 -8.06 -16.02
C SER A 163 9.53 -9.34 -15.60
N LYS A 164 10.21 -10.25 -14.90
CA LYS A 164 9.63 -11.51 -14.41
C LYS A 164 9.15 -11.44 -12.96
N VAL A 165 9.25 -10.29 -12.31
CA VAL A 165 8.72 -10.04 -10.97
C VAL A 165 7.20 -9.94 -11.03
N LYS A 166 6.53 -10.56 -10.06
CA LYS A 166 5.06 -10.45 -9.90
C LYS A 166 4.75 -9.42 -8.82
N ILE A 167 4.21 -8.28 -9.23
CA ILE A 167 3.88 -7.17 -8.33
C ILE A 167 2.36 -7.13 -8.10
N PHE A 168 1.92 -7.36 -6.87
CA PHE A 168 0.54 -7.21 -6.44
C PHE A 168 0.40 -5.90 -5.68
N LEU A 169 -0.59 -5.08 -6.04
CA LEU A 169 -0.88 -3.86 -5.28
C LEU A 169 -2.00 -4.14 -4.27
N ALA A 170 -1.77 -3.74 -3.03
CA ALA A 170 -2.66 -4.02 -1.91
C ALA A 170 -2.83 -2.80 -0.99
N SER A 171 -3.77 -2.88 -0.08
CA SER A 171 -3.88 -1.96 1.05
C SER A 171 -2.73 -2.16 2.04
N PRO A 172 -2.40 -1.16 2.88
CA PRO A 172 -1.44 -1.33 3.97
C PRO A 172 -1.80 -2.49 4.92
N ALA A 173 -3.09 -2.70 5.18
CA ALA A 173 -3.58 -3.79 6.02
C ALA A 173 -3.26 -5.16 5.41
N THR A 174 -3.69 -5.40 4.17
CA THR A 174 -3.43 -6.66 3.45
C THR A 174 -1.93 -6.91 3.29
N ALA A 175 -1.13 -5.86 3.01
CA ALA A 175 0.32 -5.98 2.89
C ALA A 175 0.96 -6.39 4.23
N ALA A 176 0.57 -5.78 5.34
CA ALA A 176 1.08 -6.12 6.67
C ALA A 176 0.70 -7.55 7.09
N ALA A 177 -0.55 -7.96 6.88
CA ALA A 177 -1.00 -9.32 7.16
C ALA A 177 -0.24 -10.35 6.32
N SER A 178 -0.04 -10.06 5.04
CA SER A 178 0.73 -10.92 4.13
C SER A 178 2.20 -11.03 4.52
N ALA A 179 2.80 -9.97 5.06
CA ALA A 179 4.18 -10.00 5.58
C ALA A 179 4.33 -10.97 6.76
N ILE A 180 3.34 -11.01 7.65
CA ILE A 180 3.32 -11.94 8.80
C ILE A 180 3.14 -13.37 8.33
N ALA A 181 2.19 -13.59 7.40
CA ALA A 181 1.83 -14.92 6.93
C ALA A 181 2.82 -15.53 5.93
N GLY A 182 3.68 -14.72 5.29
CA GLY A 182 4.56 -15.14 4.20
C GLY A 182 3.82 -15.50 2.90
N LYS A 183 2.57 -15.13 2.81
CA LYS A 183 1.68 -15.39 1.67
C LYS A 183 0.55 -14.38 1.65
N ILE A 184 -0.10 -14.21 0.50
CA ILE A 184 -1.26 -13.34 0.40
C ILE A 184 -2.38 -13.87 1.31
N VAL A 185 -2.87 -13.01 2.19
CA VAL A 185 -3.99 -13.27 3.09
C VAL A 185 -4.82 -12.01 3.26
N GLU A 186 -6.06 -12.17 3.66
CA GLU A 186 -6.91 -11.07 4.14
C GLU A 186 -6.44 -10.59 5.52
N ALA A 187 -6.63 -9.28 5.81
CA ALA A 187 -6.18 -8.65 7.04
C ALA A 187 -7.21 -8.77 8.16
#